data_e87d13e9f3e711f291f8eead9adb9d04
#
_entry.id   e87d13e9f3e711f291f8eead9adb9d04
#
_cell.length_a   1.000
_cell.length_b   1.000
_cell.length_c   1.000
_cell.angle_alpha   90.00
_cell.angle_beta   90.00
_cell.angle_gamma   90.00
#
_symmetry.space_group_name_H-M   'P 1'
#
loop_
_entity.id
_entity.type
_entity.pdbx_description
1 polymer ?
#
loop_
_entity_poly.entity_id
_entity_poly.type
_entity_poly.pdbx_seq_one_letter_code
_entity_poly.pdbx_strand_id
1 'polypeptide(L)' 'MTNVPKLLDTLRERFQIKSDAALARELEVSPAQISKMRAGAALGPSMILSIHEHLGVPVKEIRELAR' A
#
# COMPACT_ATOMS: atom_id res chain seq x y z
N MET A 1 3.56 8.68 -14.40
CA MET A 1 2.43 8.89 -13.48
C MET A 1 2.39 7.78 -12.44
N THR A 2 2.10 8.13 -11.20
CA THR A 2 1.93 7.14 -10.14
C THR A 2 0.47 6.71 -10.05
N ASN A 3 0.26 5.44 -9.69
CA ASN A 3 -1.08 4.90 -9.46
C ASN A 3 -1.09 4.15 -8.13
N VAL A 4 -1.14 4.92 -7.05
CA VAL A 4 -1.13 4.36 -5.70
C VAL A 4 -2.38 3.52 -5.41
N PRO A 5 -3.59 3.91 -5.83
CA PRO A 5 -4.74 3.02 -5.65
C PRO A 5 -4.57 1.64 -6.28
N LYS A 6 -3.93 1.56 -7.44
CA LYS A 6 -3.64 0.29 -8.09
C LYS A 6 -2.70 -0.58 -7.25
N LEU A 7 -1.69 0.04 -6.63
CA LEU A 7 -0.80 -0.66 -5.69
C LEU A 7 -1.60 -1.26 -4.55
N LEU A 8 -2.50 -0.49 -3.96
CA LEU A 8 -3.32 -0.97 -2.85
C LEU A 8 -4.21 -2.14 -3.28
N ASP A 9 -4.82 -2.06 -4.45
CA ASP A 9 -5.65 -3.14 -4.98
C ASP A 9 -4.82 -4.40 -5.21
N THR A 10 -3.62 -4.26 -5.76
CA THR A 10 -2.73 -5.38 -6.02
C THR A 10 -2.32 -6.07 -4.72
N LEU A 11 -1.99 -5.28 -3.68
CA LEU A 11 -1.63 -5.85 -2.38
C LEU A 11 -2.79 -6.60 -1.75
N ARG A 12 -4.00 -6.03 -1.81
CA ARG A 12 -5.18 -6.69 -1.27
C ARG A 12 -5.45 -8.00 -1.98
N GLU A 13 -5.34 -8.02 -3.29
CA GLU A 13 -5.55 -9.22 -4.08
C GLU A 13 -4.49 -10.27 -3.82
N ARG A 14 -3.21 -9.87 -3.84
CA ARG A 14 -2.09 -10.78 -3.66
C ARG A 14 -2.09 -11.47 -2.29
N PHE A 15 -2.42 -10.72 -1.25
CA PHE A 15 -2.41 -11.21 0.13
C PHE A 15 -3.80 -11.52 0.68
N GLN A 16 -4.81 -11.50 -0.18
CA GLN A 16 -6.19 -11.83 0.18
C GLN A 16 -6.70 -10.99 1.36
N ILE A 17 -6.40 -9.70 1.32
CA ILE A 17 -6.83 -8.75 2.33
C ILE A 17 -8.21 -8.21 1.95
N LYS A 18 -9.18 -8.37 2.83
CA LYS A 18 -10.59 -8.15 2.50
C LYS A 18 -11.02 -6.69 2.38
N SER A 19 -10.29 -5.76 2.99
CA SER A 19 -10.69 -4.36 3.01
C SER A 19 -9.49 -3.46 3.20
N ASP A 20 -9.69 -2.16 2.95
CA ASP A 20 -8.65 -1.16 3.22
C ASP A 20 -8.36 -1.06 4.73
N ALA A 21 -9.37 -1.23 5.56
CA ALA A 21 -9.17 -1.24 7.02
C ALA A 21 -8.29 -2.42 7.44
N ALA A 22 -8.51 -3.58 6.85
CA ALA A 22 -7.67 -4.75 7.11
C ALA A 22 -6.24 -4.53 6.61
N LEU A 23 -6.09 -3.89 5.45
CA LEU A 23 -4.77 -3.55 4.91
C LEU A 23 -4.04 -2.59 5.85
N ALA A 24 -4.74 -1.59 6.37
CA ALA A 24 -4.14 -0.66 7.33
C ALA A 24 -3.61 -1.40 8.57
N ARG A 25 -4.36 -2.36 9.08
CA ARG A 25 -3.92 -3.18 10.22
C ARG A 25 -2.70 -4.03 9.87
N GLU A 26 -2.69 -4.64 8.70
CA GLU A 26 -1.55 -5.45 8.25
C GLU A 26 -0.28 -4.61 8.14
N LEU A 27 -0.41 -3.37 7.69
CA LEU A 27 0.73 -2.47 7.53
C LEU A 27 1.06 -1.68 8.79
N GLU A 28 0.25 -1.83 9.85
CA GLU A 28 0.37 -1.06 11.09
C GLU A 28 0.35 0.44 10.85
N VAL A 29 -0.55 0.87 9.98
CA VAL A 29 -0.77 2.30 9.69
C VAL A 29 -2.22 2.66 9.97
N SER A 30 -2.51 3.96 10.07
CA SER A 30 -3.88 4.39 10.33
C SER A 30 -4.75 4.22 9.09
N PRO A 31 -6.06 3.93 9.26
CA PRO A 31 -6.99 3.89 8.13
C PRO A 31 -7.01 5.20 7.33
N ALA A 32 -6.78 6.33 7.99
CA ALA A 32 -6.74 7.62 7.32
C ALA A 32 -5.61 7.70 6.29
N GLN A 33 -4.47 7.07 6.56
CA GLN A 33 -3.37 7.03 5.61
C GLN A 33 -3.76 6.27 4.34
N ILE A 34 -4.45 5.15 4.49
CA ILE A 34 -4.93 4.39 3.34
C ILE A 34 -5.97 5.21 2.56
N SER A 35 -6.88 5.89 3.25
CA SER A 35 -7.87 6.74 2.60
C SER A 35 -7.22 7.86 1.79
N LYS A 36 -6.18 8.48 2.33
CA LYS A 36 -5.45 9.52 1.61
C LYS A 36 -4.77 8.97 0.36
N MET A 37 -4.23 7.77 0.45
CA MET A 37 -3.60 7.11 -0.69
C MET A 37 -4.64 6.78 -1.77
N ARG A 38 -5.84 6.36 -1.37
CA ARG A 38 -6.95 6.14 -2.31
C ARG A 38 -7.36 7.44 -3.01
N ALA A 39 -7.25 8.56 -2.30
CA ALA A 39 -7.60 9.87 -2.86
C ALA A 39 -6.48 10.47 -3.71
N GLY A 40 -5.36 9.79 -3.87
CA GLY A 40 -4.29 10.23 -4.74
C GLY A 40 -3.05 10.78 -4.04
N ALA A 41 -2.95 10.64 -2.71
CA ALA A 41 -1.75 11.06 -2.00
C ALA A 41 -0.53 10.27 -2.48
N ALA A 42 0.62 10.92 -2.47
CA ALA A 42 1.86 10.31 -2.92
C ALA A 42 2.29 9.16 -2.00
N LEU A 43 2.97 8.18 -2.60
CA LEU A 43 3.55 7.07 -1.86
C LEU A 43 4.87 7.54 -1.23
N GLY A 44 4.86 7.74 0.08
CA GLY A 44 6.04 8.22 0.80
C GLY A 44 6.98 7.08 1.23
N PRO A 45 8.22 7.44 1.64
CA PRO A 45 9.22 6.44 2.06
C PRO A 45 8.76 5.58 3.24
N SER A 46 8.06 6.16 4.20
CA SER A 46 7.57 5.43 5.37
C SER A 46 6.60 4.32 4.98
N MET A 47 5.70 4.62 4.03
CA MET A 47 4.73 3.64 3.57
C MET A 47 5.41 2.53 2.75
N ILE A 48 6.37 2.89 1.91
CA ILE A 48 7.16 1.91 1.16
C ILE A 48 7.84 0.94 2.13
N LEU A 49 8.45 1.48 3.18
CA LEU A 49 9.13 0.67 4.17
C LEU A 49 8.16 -0.24 4.93
N SER A 50 6.98 0.29 5.30
CA SER A 50 5.95 -0.51 5.97
C SER A 50 5.48 -1.67 5.10
N ILE A 51 5.24 -1.43 3.84
CA ILE A 51 4.82 -2.49 2.90
C ILE A 51 5.92 -3.55 2.79
N HIS A 52 7.15 -3.09 2.63
CA HIS A 52 8.29 -4.00 2.52
C HIS A 52 8.45 -4.86 3.78
N GLU A 53 8.40 -4.25 4.95
CA GLU A 53 8.62 -4.96 6.22
C GLU A 53 7.49 -5.92 6.57
N HIS A 54 6.23 -5.50 6.36
CA HIS A 54 5.09 -6.29 6.80
C HIS A 54 4.63 -7.32 5.77
N LEU A 55 4.77 -7.04 4.49
CA LEU A 55 4.31 -7.93 3.43
C LEU A 55 5.45 -8.59 2.67
N GLY A 56 6.69 -8.20 2.92
CA GLY A 56 7.84 -8.81 2.27
C GLY A 56 7.97 -8.48 0.79
N VAL A 57 7.30 -7.44 0.30
CA VAL A 57 7.38 -7.04 -1.10
C VAL A 57 8.65 -6.21 -1.31
N PRO A 58 9.47 -6.51 -2.31
CA PRO A 58 10.67 -5.71 -2.58
C PRO A 58 10.34 -4.26 -2.89
N VAL A 59 11.16 -3.34 -2.41
CA VAL A 59 10.96 -1.90 -2.63
C VAL A 59 10.82 -1.57 -4.11
N LYS A 60 11.65 -2.19 -4.94
CA LYS A 60 11.59 -1.98 -6.39
C LYS A 60 10.22 -2.36 -6.95
N GLU A 61 9.69 -3.50 -6.52
CA GLU A 61 8.39 -3.96 -6.99
C GLU A 61 7.27 -3.03 -6.51
N ILE A 62 7.36 -2.54 -5.27
CA ILE A 62 6.38 -1.59 -4.74
C ILE A 62 6.31 -0.36 -5.64
N ARG A 63 7.46 0.18 -6.02
CA ARG A 63 7.52 1.34 -6.90
C ARG A 63 6.94 1.06 -8.29
N GLU A 64 7.21 -0.11 -8.82
CA GLU A 64 6.67 -0.51 -10.11
C GLU A 64 5.15 -0.67 -10.08
N LEU A 65 4.62 -1.27 -9.02
CA LEU A 65 3.18 -1.44 -8.88
C LEU A 65 2.44 -0.10 -8.72
N ALA A 66 3.11 0.91 -8.21
CA ALA A 66 2.53 2.24 -8.00
C ALA A 66 2.64 3.15 -9.22
N ARG A 67 3.19 2.68 -10.30
CA ARG A 67 3.38 3.49 -11.53
C ARG A 67 2.10 3.74 -12.28
#